data_4943788c37b7aabdec14df3eef7090ea
#
_entry.id   4943788c37b7aabdec14df3eef7090ea
#
_cell.length_a   1.000
_cell.length_b   1.000
_cell.length_c   1.000
_cell.angle_alpha   90.00
_cell.angle_beta   90.00
_cell.angle_gamma   90.00
#
_symmetry.space_group_name_H-M   'P 1'
#
loop_
_entity.id
_entity.type
_entity.pdbx_description
1 polymer ?
#
loop_
_entity_poly.entity_id
_entity_poly.type
_entity_poly.pdbx_seq_one_letter_code
_entity_poly.pdbx_strand_id
1 'polypeptide(L)'
;YNYVAYLLADENGISVKVAKYAGKDKVDLIENEEYGYCSLIKATYQVLEKLKIENVTRTKVTTAQRTETNLVAPIPMREAVINTIVHSDFTREIPPVFEIFSDRMIFTSYGGLIPGQSEEDFFSCSSMPRNRELMRVFKDVGLVEQLGSGMSRILKVYDKSIFHISEHFIKVEIPFSTEQKEDTNIIANGNDVGNDIGNEKSEEMETLEILKENPFVTAKQMAKQMSISPRKVARLIKALKEEGKIVRVPFIKTGGLAVS
;
A
#
# COMPACT_ATOMS: atom_id res chain seq x y z
N TYR A 1 38.57 8.79 0.61
CA TYR A 1 37.32 8.04 0.45
C TYR A 1 36.36 8.52 1.53
N ASN A 2 35.08 8.78 1.15
CA ASN A 2 34.06 9.10 2.13
C ASN A 2 33.34 7.83 2.60
N TYR A 3 32.50 7.95 3.64
CA TYR A 3 31.81 6.79 4.22
C TYR A 3 30.83 6.12 3.23
N VAL A 4 30.21 6.88 2.34
CA VAL A 4 29.33 6.32 1.30
C VAL A 4 30.10 5.44 0.33
N ALA A 5 31.33 5.83 -0.05
CA ALA A 5 32.19 4.98 -0.87
C ALA A 5 32.52 3.66 -0.17
N TYR A 6 32.69 3.66 1.16
CA TYR A 6 32.85 2.45 1.95
C TYR A 6 31.60 1.56 1.91
N LEU A 7 30.41 2.14 2.07
CA LEU A 7 29.12 1.41 2.00
C LEU A 7 28.89 0.76 0.63
N LEU A 8 29.48 1.33 -0.42
CA LEU A 8 29.31 0.88 -1.82
C LEU A 8 30.44 -0.01 -2.32
N ALA A 9 31.49 -0.21 -1.51
CA ALA A 9 32.61 -1.08 -1.85
C ALA A 9 32.17 -2.54 -1.98
N ASP A 10 32.86 -3.30 -2.84
CA ASP A 10 32.58 -4.73 -3.06
C ASP A 10 32.80 -5.57 -1.79
N GLU A 11 33.70 -5.09 -0.90
CA GLU A 11 33.94 -5.66 0.41
C GLU A 11 33.87 -4.55 1.46
N ASN A 12 33.02 -4.73 2.47
CA ASN A 12 32.86 -3.82 3.59
C ASN A 12 32.34 -4.59 4.83
N GLY A 13 32.24 -3.91 5.99
CA GLY A 13 31.76 -4.50 7.24
C GLY A 13 30.26 -4.28 7.50
N ILE A 14 29.50 -3.86 6.51
CA ILE A 14 28.08 -3.51 6.67
C ILE A 14 27.17 -4.65 6.21
N SER A 15 26.11 -4.87 6.98
CA SER A 15 25.11 -5.88 6.67
C SER A 15 23.68 -5.36 6.84
N VAL A 16 22.73 -6.17 6.38
CA VAL A 16 21.31 -6.00 6.54
C VAL A 16 20.73 -7.32 7.03
N LYS A 17 19.92 -7.31 8.06
CA LYS A 17 19.39 -8.55 8.66
C LYS A 17 17.94 -8.80 8.22
N VAL A 18 17.66 -10.07 7.91
CA VAL A 18 16.31 -10.56 7.61
C VAL A 18 16.02 -11.73 8.55
N ALA A 19 14.97 -11.61 9.35
CA ALA A 19 14.52 -12.65 10.27
C ALA A 19 13.09 -13.06 9.97
N LYS A 20 12.78 -14.35 10.08
CA LYS A 20 11.44 -14.89 9.92
C LYS A 20 11.03 -15.67 11.15
N TYR A 21 9.84 -15.40 11.65
CA TYR A 21 9.25 -16.00 12.83
C TYR A 21 8.00 -16.81 12.49
N ALA A 22 7.76 -17.91 13.19
CA ALA A 22 6.59 -18.75 13.00
C ALA A 22 5.30 -18.06 13.49
N GLY A 23 5.41 -17.30 14.58
CA GLY A 23 4.30 -16.66 15.28
C GLY A 23 4.19 -15.16 15.00
N LYS A 24 3.47 -14.49 15.89
CA LYS A 24 3.30 -13.02 15.91
C LYS A 24 4.34 -12.33 16.78
N ASP A 25 5.19 -13.08 17.45
CA ASP A 25 6.25 -12.61 18.33
C ASP A 25 7.61 -13.12 17.87
N LYS A 26 8.67 -12.74 18.59
CA LYS A 26 10.06 -13.06 18.26
C LYS A 26 10.56 -14.36 18.93
N VAL A 27 9.65 -15.22 19.41
CA VAL A 27 10.05 -16.42 20.16
C VAL A 27 10.51 -17.55 19.22
N ASP A 28 9.69 -17.86 18.23
CA ASP A 28 9.94 -18.99 17.33
C ASP A 28 10.60 -18.52 16.04
N LEU A 29 11.92 -18.41 16.06
CA LEU A 29 12.74 -18.02 14.90
C LEU A 29 12.84 -19.18 13.91
N ILE A 30 12.39 -18.98 12.67
CA ILE A 30 12.48 -19.94 11.57
C ILE A 30 13.77 -19.72 10.77
N GLU A 31 14.05 -18.47 10.41
CA GLU A 31 15.19 -18.08 9.58
C GLU A 31 15.82 -16.80 10.13
N ASN A 32 17.13 -16.75 10.08
CA ASN A 32 17.92 -15.55 10.39
C ASN A 32 19.02 -15.44 9.35
N GLU A 33 18.83 -14.55 8.40
CA GLU A 33 19.76 -14.32 7.30
C GLU A 33 20.39 -12.94 7.42
N GLU A 34 21.63 -12.84 6.99
CA GLU A 34 22.39 -11.61 6.98
C GLU A 34 22.94 -11.38 5.57
N TYR A 35 22.49 -10.32 4.94
CA TYR A 35 22.91 -9.88 3.61
C TYR A 35 23.85 -8.69 3.75
N GLY A 36 25.00 -8.75 3.12
CA GLY A 36 25.96 -7.66 3.23
C GLY A 36 27.39 -8.12 3.04
N TYR A 37 28.29 -7.45 3.76
CA TYR A 37 29.73 -7.59 3.57
C TYR A 37 30.15 -7.34 2.12
N CYS A 38 29.31 -6.65 1.38
CA CYS A 38 29.44 -6.28 -0.01
C CYS A 38 28.74 -4.92 -0.25
N SER A 39 28.79 -4.42 -1.49
CA SER A 39 28.09 -3.18 -1.85
C SER A 39 26.64 -3.17 -1.34
N LEU A 40 26.27 -2.10 -0.65
CA LEU A 40 24.91 -1.93 -0.10
C LEU A 40 23.84 -2.00 -1.19
N ILE A 41 24.15 -1.65 -2.44
CA ILE A 41 23.27 -1.84 -3.59
C ILE A 41 22.98 -3.33 -3.79
N LYS A 42 24.03 -4.17 -3.78
CA LYS A 42 23.89 -5.63 -3.92
C LYS A 42 23.09 -6.22 -2.76
N ALA A 43 23.41 -5.82 -1.52
CA ALA A 43 22.64 -6.23 -0.34
C ALA A 43 21.15 -5.82 -0.46
N THR A 44 20.86 -4.62 -0.97
CA THR A 44 19.47 -4.15 -1.20
C THR A 44 18.72 -5.05 -2.18
N TYR A 45 19.33 -5.44 -3.29
CA TYR A 45 18.72 -6.37 -4.26
C TYR A 45 18.45 -7.74 -3.64
N GLN A 46 19.39 -8.26 -2.84
CA GLN A 46 19.25 -9.54 -2.16
C GLN A 46 18.06 -9.52 -1.18
N VAL A 47 17.94 -8.46 -0.38
CA VAL A 47 16.79 -8.27 0.54
C VAL A 47 15.47 -8.15 -0.23
N LEU A 48 15.43 -7.37 -1.32
CA LEU A 48 14.22 -7.24 -2.14
C LEU A 48 13.78 -8.58 -2.73
N GLU A 49 14.70 -9.39 -3.24
CA GLU A 49 14.37 -10.73 -3.78
C GLU A 49 13.92 -11.69 -2.66
N LYS A 50 14.58 -11.67 -1.48
CA LYS A 50 14.13 -12.47 -0.34
C LYS A 50 12.70 -12.09 0.07
N LEU A 51 12.42 -10.82 0.28
CA LEU A 51 11.09 -10.36 0.68
C LEU A 51 10.03 -10.60 -0.39
N LYS A 52 10.39 -10.56 -1.67
CA LYS A 52 9.50 -10.92 -2.77
C LYS A 52 9.10 -12.39 -2.74
N ILE A 53 10.06 -13.30 -2.43
CA ILE A 53 9.79 -14.72 -2.25
C ILE A 53 8.86 -14.96 -1.05
N GLU A 54 9.09 -14.26 0.05
CA GLU A 54 8.26 -14.35 1.26
C GLU A 54 6.88 -13.72 1.09
N ASN A 55 6.74 -12.74 0.19
CA ASN A 55 5.47 -12.10 -0.15
C ASN A 55 4.63 -13.01 -1.05
N VAL A 56 4.30 -14.18 -0.54
CA VAL A 56 3.63 -15.26 -1.27
C VAL A 56 2.27 -14.80 -1.79
N THR A 57 2.02 -15.07 -3.06
CA THR A 57 0.72 -14.82 -3.66
C THR A 57 -0.31 -15.79 -3.11
N ARG A 58 -1.34 -15.29 -2.43
CA ARG A 58 -2.53 -16.08 -2.10
C ARG A 58 -3.39 -16.25 -3.33
N THR A 59 -3.61 -17.50 -3.72
CA THR A 59 -4.48 -17.82 -4.85
C THR A 59 -5.86 -18.21 -4.35
N LYS A 60 -6.89 -17.43 -4.72
CA LYS A 60 -8.28 -17.82 -4.53
C LYS A 60 -8.84 -18.30 -5.87
N VAL A 61 -9.24 -19.54 -5.93
CA VAL A 61 -9.90 -20.14 -7.11
C VAL A 61 -11.39 -20.18 -6.82
N THR A 62 -12.17 -19.39 -7.55
CA THR A 62 -13.63 -19.50 -7.59
C THR A 62 -14.04 -20.24 -8.86
N THR A 63 -15.30 -20.66 -8.97
CA THR A 63 -15.83 -21.34 -10.16
C THR A 63 -15.69 -20.51 -11.45
N ALA A 64 -15.47 -19.20 -11.35
CA ALA A 64 -15.42 -18.27 -12.49
C ALA A 64 -14.06 -17.58 -12.68
N GLN A 65 -13.24 -17.44 -11.63
CA GLN A 65 -11.99 -16.66 -11.70
C GLN A 65 -10.94 -17.17 -10.71
N ARG A 66 -9.68 -17.06 -11.13
CA ARG A 66 -8.51 -17.22 -10.27
C ARG A 66 -8.00 -15.81 -9.93
N THR A 67 -7.98 -15.45 -8.65
CA THR A 67 -7.43 -14.18 -8.17
C THR A 67 -6.17 -14.45 -7.36
N GLU A 68 -5.09 -13.77 -7.70
CA GLU A 68 -3.83 -13.83 -6.97
C GLU A 68 -3.60 -12.52 -6.23
N THR A 69 -3.35 -12.59 -4.93
CA THR A 69 -3.08 -11.43 -4.08
C THR A 69 -1.83 -11.67 -3.26
N ASN A 70 -0.93 -10.69 -3.24
CA ASN A 70 0.24 -10.73 -2.36
C ASN A 70 -0.15 -10.46 -0.90
N LEU A 71 0.65 -10.95 0.05
CA LEU A 71 0.46 -10.67 1.48
C LEU A 71 0.59 -9.17 1.77
N VAL A 72 1.53 -8.51 1.11
CA VAL A 72 1.80 -7.07 1.17
C VAL A 72 1.80 -6.50 -0.25
N ALA A 73 1.28 -5.31 -0.44
CA ALA A 73 1.31 -4.63 -1.74
C ALA A 73 2.76 -4.45 -2.23
N PRO A 74 3.14 -4.98 -3.41
CA PRO A 74 4.54 -5.06 -3.85
C PRO A 74 5.24 -3.70 -3.98
N ILE A 75 4.55 -2.68 -4.51
CA ILE A 75 5.15 -1.35 -4.70
C ILE A 75 5.43 -0.67 -3.36
N PRO A 76 4.46 -0.52 -2.42
CA PRO A 76 4.73 -0.03 -1.07
C PRO A 76 5.82 -0.81 -0.32
N MET A 77 5.83 -2.13 -0.42
CA MET A 77 6.87 -2.97 0.20
C MET A 77 8.26 -2.60 -0.32
N ARG A 78 8.43 -2.53 -1.65
CA ARG A 78 9.70 -2.13 -2.27
C ARG A 78 10.16 -0.74 -1.80
N GLU A 79 9.25 0.24 -1.79
CA GLU A 79 9.56 1.59 -1.33
C GLU A 79 9.95 1.63 0.16
N ALA A 80 9.25 0.86 1.00
CA ALA A 80 9.58 0.76 2.42
C ALA A 80 10.95 0.11 2.66
N VAL A 81 11.31 -0.93 1.90
CA VAL A 81 12.63 -1.57 1.97
C VAL A 81 13.74 -0.57 1.62
N ILE A 82 13.62 0.11 0.49
CA ILE A 82 14.62 1.07 0.02
C ILE A 82 14.77 2.22 1.03
N ASN A 83 13.64 2.77 1.51
CA ASN A 83 13.66 3.83 2.51
C ASN A 83 14.32 3.38 3.81
N THR A 84 14.03 2.17 4.29
CA THR A 84 14.65 1.60 5.50
C THR A 84 16.16 1.54 5.36
N ILE A 85 16.68 1.15 4.21
CA ILE A 85 18.14 1.06 3.97
C ILE A 85 18.75 2.47 3.82
N VAL A 86 18.22 3.32 2.93
CA VAL A 86 18.84 4.62 2.62
C VAL A 86 18.77 5.60 3.80
N HIS A 87 17.74 5.49 4.64
CA HIS A 87 17.57 6.37 5.80
C HIS A 87 18.19 5.82 7.10
N SER A 88 18.76 4.60 7.10
CA SER A 88 19.48 4.07 8.26
C SER A 88 20.75 4.88 8.56
N ASP A 89 21.01 5.04 9.85
CA ASP A 89 22.24 5.63 10.38
C ASP A 89 23.32 4.56 10.52
N PHE A 90 24.08 4.35 9.46
CA PHE A 90 25.16 3.35 9.43
C PHE A 90 26.35 3.73 10.29
N THR A 91 26.46 5.00 10.77
CA THR A 91 27.56 5.41 11.66
C THR A 91 27.48 4.76 13.04
N ARG A 92 26.32 4.20 13.40
CA ARG A 92 26.11 3.44 14.64
C ARG A 92 26.50 1.98 14.52
N GLU A 93 26.89 1.51 13.34
CA GLU A 93 27.22 0.11 13.05
C GLU A 93 26.08 -0.88 13.39
N ILE A 94 24.83 -0.38 13.46
CA ILE A 94 23.65 -1.20 13.69
C ILE A 94 22.98 -1.45 12.33
N PRO A 95 22.88 -2.70 11.89
CA PRO A 95 22.27 -3.02 10.59
C PRO A 95 20.76 -2.76 10.61
N PRO A 96 20.17 -2.27 9.51
CA PRO A 96 18.74 -2.28 9.33
C PRO A 96 18.20 -3.70 9.38
N VAL A 97 16.98 -3.87 9.91
CA VAL A 97 16.39 -5.18 10.17
C VAL A 97 15.04 -5.30 9.48
N PHE A 98 14.83 -6.42 8.81
CA PHE A 98 13.58 -6.81 8.17
C PHE A 98 13.06 -8.07 8.85
N GLU A 99 11.87 -7.98 9.42
CA GLU A 99 11.28 -9.06 10.20
C GLU A 99 9.96 -9.50 9.56
N ILE A 100 9.79 -10.81 9.43
CA ILE A 100 8.61 -11.42 8.82
C ILE A 100 7.93 -12.26 9.90
N PHE A 101 6.69 -11.90 10.22
CA PHE A 101 5.83 -12.61 11.17
C PHE A 101 4.70 -13.33 10.43
N SER A 102 3.88 -14.06 11.16
CA SER A 102 2.74 -14.79 10.58
C SER A 102 1.62 -13.88 10.05
N ASP A 103 1.58 -12.60 10.47
CA ASP A 103 0.51 -11.64 10.16
C ASP A 103 0.99 -10.29 9.62
N ARG A 104 2.29 -10.03 9.61
CA ARG A 104 2.86 -8.74 9.18
C ARG A 104 4.33 -8.84 8.83
N MET A 105 4.86 -7.79 8.19
CA MET A 105 6.28 -7.51 8.06
C MET A 105 6.63 -6.24 8.84
N ILE A 106 7.79 -6.21 9.48
CA ILE A 106 8.33 -5.03 10.17
C ILE A 106 9.69 -4.69 9.61
N PHE A 107 9.87 -3.46 9.18
CA PHE A 107 11.13 -2.94 8.67
C PHE A 107 11.64 -1.85 9.61
N THR A 108 12.84 -2.02 10.13
CA THR A 108 13.44 -1.11 11.12
C THR A 108 14.67 -0.44 10.54
N SER A 109 14.63 0.90 10.41
CA SER A 109 15.81 1.75 10.17
C SER A 109 16.24 2.40 11.48
N TYR A 110 17.55 2.45 11.71
CA TYR A 110 18.07 3.09 12.91
C TYR A 110 18.41 4.56 12.67
N GLY A 111 18.23 5.39 13.70
CA GLY A 111 18.57 6.81 13.70
C GLY A 111 17.40 7.80 13.79
N GLY A 112 16.16 7.37 13.99
CA GLY A 112 14.99 8.25 14.17
C GLY A 112 14.77 9.27 13.04
N LEU A 113 14.13 10.38 13.31
CA LEU A 113 14.01 11.51 12.39
C LEU A 113 15.35 12.28 12.27
N ILE A 114 15.53 12.98 11.17
CA ILE A 114 16.70 13.84 10.98
C ILE A 114 16.57 15.04 11.93
N PRO A 115 17.68 15.52 12.54
CA PRO A 115 17.62 16.68 13.40
C PRO A 115 16.92 17.86 12.73
N GLY A 116 15.90 18.41 13.41
CA GLY A 116 15.08 19.51 12.91
C GLY A 116 13.90 19.11 12.02
N GLN A 117 13.71 17.81 11.74
CA GLN A 117 12.54 17.29 11.04
C GLN A 117 11.43 16.94 12.03
N SER A 118 10.23 17.46 11.81
CA SER A 118 9.02 17.05 12.54
C SER A 118 8.39 15.80 11.91
N GLU A 119 7.45 15.17 12.63
CA GLU A 119 6.63 14.09 12.04
C GLU A 119 5.76 14.61 10.89
N GLU A 120 5.31 15.85 10.98
CA GLU A 120 4.54 16.51 9.90
C GLU A 120 5.39 16.63 8.64
N ASP A 121 6.65 17.07 8.78
CA ASP A 121 7.60 17.12 7.66
C ASP A 121 7.87 15.73 7.07
N PHE A 122 8.01 14.72 7.91
CA PHE A 122 8.20 13.33 7.48
C PHE A 122 7.04 12.84 6.62
N PHE A 123 5.80 13.11 7.05
CA PHE A 123 4.60 12.71 6.31
C PHE A 123 4.19 13.67 5.18
N SER A 124 4.81 14.85 5.08
CA SER A 124 4.57 15.78 3.96
C SER A 124 5.10 15.28 2.62
N CYS A 125 5.77 14.13 2.61
CA CYS A 125 6.44 13.56 1.45
C CYS A 125 7.57 14.43 0.88
N SER A 126 8.07 15.38 1.69
CA SER A 126 9.26 16.16 1.34
C SER A 126 10.51 15.29 1.47
N SER A 127 11.31 15.24 0.41
CA SER A 127 12.52 14.42 0.42
C SER A 127 13.62 15.03 1.27
N MET A 128 13.82 14.44 2.43
CA MET A 128 14.92 14.78 3.35
C MET A 128 15.76 13.53 3.65
N PRO A 129 16.62 13.08 2.73
CA PRO A 129 17.39 11.86 2.95
C PRO A 129 18.48 12.08 4.00
N ARG A 130 18.62 11.14 4.93
CA ARG A 130 19.73 11.10 5.89
C ARG A 130 21.08 11.01 5.16
N ASN A 131 21.15 10.13 4.17
CA ASN A 131 22.35 9.86 3.38
C ASN A 131 22.16 10.39 1.95
N ARG A 132 22.38 11.70 1.74
CA ARG A 132 22.13 12.37 0.46
C ARG A 132 22.93 11.76 -0.70
N GLU A 133 24.21 11.44 -0.48
CA GLU A 133 25.05 10.84 -1.52
C GLU A 133 24.62 9.40 -1.83
N LEU A 134 24.26 8.62 -0.80
CA LEU A 134 23.72 7.28 -0.98
C LEU A 134 22.42 7.31 -1.77
N MET A 135 21.51 8.21 -1.42
CA MET A 135 20.25 8.41 -2.16
C MET A 135 20.50 8.75 -3.63
N ARG A 136 21.50 9.59 -3.91
CA ARG A 136 21.88 9.92 -5.28
C ARG A 136 22.33 8.69 -6.05
N VAL A 137 23.21 7.86 -5.46
CA VAL A 137 23.68 6.64 -6.11
C VAL A 137 22.53 5.66 -6.34
N PHE A 138 21.63 5.48 -5.36
CA PHE A 138 20.43 4.64 -5.52
C PHE A 138 19.52 5.11 -6.65
N LYS A 139 19.45 6.43 -6.88
CA LYS A 139 18.74 6.99 -8.03
C LYS A 139 19.47 6.69 -9.35
N ASP A 140 20.79 6.87 -9.38
CA ASP A 140 21.60 6.67 -10.59
C ASP A 140 21.56 5.19 -11.07
N VAL A 141 21.40 4.23 -10.14
CA VAL A 141 21.21 2.80 -10.48
C VAL A 141 19.73 2.39 -10.64
N GLY A 142 18.80 3.33 -10.63
CA GLY A 142 17.37 3.06 -10.88
C GLY A 142 16.62 2.40 -9.72
N LEU A 143 17.21 2.34 -8.51
CA LEU A 143 16.50 1.86 -7.31
C LEU A 143 15.49 2.87 -6.79
N VAL A 144 15.74 4.16 -6.97
CA VAL A 144 14.85 5.27 -6.60
C VAL A 144 14.50 6.08 -7.84
N GLU A 145 13.22 6.39 -8.06
CA GLU A 145 12.79 7.11 -9.27
C GLU A 145 12.85 8.63 -9.09
N GLN A 146 12.07 9.18 -8.17
CA GLN A 146 12.00 10.62 -7.93
C GLN A 146 11.96 10.93 -6.42
N LEU A 147 12.46 12.10 -6.07
CA LEU A 147 12.47 12.60 -4.70
C LEU A 147 11.03 12.72 -4.14
N GLY A 148 10.78 12.07 -3.00
CA GLY A 148 9.51 12.15 -2.28
C GLY A 148 8.38 11.22 -2.76
N SER A 149 8.50 10.57 -3.92
CA SER A 149 7.43 9.70 -4.45
C SER A 149 7.23 8.41 -3.66
N GLY A 150 8.27 7.88 -3.00
CA GLY A 150 8.22 6.63 -2.27
C GLY A 150 7.25 6.66 -1.10
N MET A 151 7.30 7.68 -0.24
CA MET A 151 6.36 7.86 0.86
C MET A 151 4.92 8.00 0.37
N SER A 152 4.71 8.80 -0.68
CA SER A 152 3.38 8.97 -1.28
C SER A 152 2.79 7.65 -1.81
N ARG A 153 3.63 6.73 -2.35
CA ARG A 153 3.21 5.40 -2.80
C ARG A 153 2.80 4.50 -1.63
N ILE A 154 3.52 4.59 -0.51
CA ILE A 154 3.16 3.85 0.70
C ILE A 154 1.84 4.37 1.25
N LEU A 155 1.69 5.69 1.42
CA LEU A 155 0.50 6.32 2.00
C LEU A 155 -0.76 6.26 1.12
N LYS A 156 -0.64 5.90 -0.17
CA LYS A 156 -1.80 5.59 -1.01
C LYS A 156 -2.47 4.26 -0.67
N VAL A 157 -1.76 3.37 -0.02
CA VAL A 157 -2.22 1.99 0.25
C VAL A 157 -2.39 1.76 1.74
N TYR A 158 -1.51 2.34 2.56
CA TYR A 158 -1.45 2.16 4.00
C TYR A 158 -1.62 3.50 4.71
N ASP A 159 -2.26 3.47 5.88
CA ASP A 159 -2.37 4.62 6.77
C ASP A 159 -1.03 4.95 7.45
N LYS A 160 -0.89 6.18 7.96
CA LYS A 160 0.28 6.64 8.71
C LYS A 160 0.56 5.80 9.96
N SER A 161 -0.44 5.13 10.52
CA SER A 161 -0.33 4.29 11.71
C SER A 161 0.61 3.09 11.57
N ILE A 162 1.00 2.73 10.33
CA ILE A 162 2.02 1.70 10.10
C ILE A 162 3.44 2.17 10.48
N PHE A 163 3.64 3.49 10.67
CA PHE A 163 4.93 4.07 11.03
C PHE A 163 5.02 4.29 12.54
N HIS A 164 6.02 3.71 13.17
CA HIS A 164 6.35 3.90 14.56
C HIS A 164 7.68 4.66 14.65
N ILE A 165 7.58 5.95 14.97
CA ILE A 165 8.73 6.87 15.00
C ILE A 165 9.21 6.99 16.44
N SER A 166 10.50 6.80 16.66
CA SER A 166 11.17 7.06 17.93
C SER A 166 12.44 7.89 17.72
N GLU A 167 13.05 8.32 18.79
CA GLU A 167 14.34 9.04 18.74
C GLU A 167 15.47 8.22 18.07
N HIS A 168 15.41 6.88 18.20
CA HIS A 168 16.51 6.00 17.82
C HIS A 168 16.24 5.14 16.59
N PHE A 169 14.98 5.01 16.18
CA PHE A 169 14.59 4.19 15.03
C PHE A 169 13.25 4.62 14.45
N ILE A 170 13.05 4.24 13.20
CA ILE A 170 11.73 4.28 12.54
C ILE A 170 11.40 2.85 12.14
N LYS A 171 10.23 2.35 12.57
CA LYS A 171 9.68 1.06 12.15
C LYS A 171 8.51 1.29 11.20
N VAL A 172 8.46 0.49 10.14
CA VAL A 172 7.32 0.39 9.24
C VAL A 172 6.72 -0.99 9.45
N GLU A 173 5.53 -1.06 10.05
CA GLU A 173 4.80 -2.29 10.33
C GLU A 173 3.70 -2.47 9.30
N ILE A 174 3.90 -3.35 8.33
CA ILE A 174 2.98 -3.58 7.23
C ILE A 174 2.19 -4.86 7.52
N PRO A 175 0.89 -4.74 7.85
CA PRO A 175 0.05 -5.91 8.09
C PRO A 175 -0.15 -6.68 6.79
N PHE A 176 -0.23 -8.01 6.89
CA PHE A 176 -0.66 -8.81 5.75
C PHE A 176 -2.10 -8.49 5.40
N SER A 177 -2.39 -8.45 4.12
CA SER A 177 -3.75 -8.36 3.64
C SER A 177 -4.54 -9.56 4.19
N THR A 178 -5.16 -9.39 5.35
CA THR A 178 -6.29 -10.22 5.70
C THR A 178 -7.28 -9.98 4.59
N GLU A 179 -7.83 -11.03 4.02
CA GLU A 179 -8.95 -10.93 3.08
C GLU A 179 -9.81 -9.76 3.55
N GLN A 180 -9.87 -8.70 2.73
CA GLN A 180 -10.88 -7.68 2.98
C GLN A 180 -12.15 -8.48 3.18
N LYS A 181 -12.85 -8.24 4.29
CA LYS A 181 -14.15 -8.84 4.53
C LYS A 181 -14.88 -8.78 3.21
N GLU A 182 -14.91 -9.92 2.50
CA GLU A 182 -15.86 -10.05 1.42
C GLU A 182 -17.18 -9.71 2.06
N ASP A 183 -17.91 -8.79 1.47
CA ASP A 183 -19.35 -8.72 1.66
C ASP A 183 -19.94 -10.10 1.37
N THR A 184 -19.80 -11.02 2.31
CA THR A 184 -20.57 -12.25 2.40
C THR A 184 -21.93 -11.88 2.98
N ASN A 185 -22.71 -11.11 2.22
CA ASN A 185 -24.14 -11.15 2.31
C ASN A 185 -24.63 -12.31 1.47
N ILE A 186 -24.42 -13.52 1.98
CA ILE A 186 -25.24 -14.67 1.63
C ILE A 186 -25.57 -15.37 2.96
N ILE A 187 -26.79 -15.05 3.43
CA ILE A 187 -27.66 -15.84 4.31
C ILE A 187 -27.06 -16.32 5.65
N ALA A 188 -27.28 -15.55 6.69
CA ALA A 188 -27.67 -16.10 8.00
C ALA A 188 -28.59 -15.06 8.70
N ASN A 189 -29.78 -15.47 9.01
CA ASN A 189 -30.82 -14.75 9.75
C ASN A 189 -30.33 -14.16 11.06
N GLY A 190 -30.78 -12.93 11.37
CA GLY A 190 -30.96 -12.49 12.76
C GLY A 190 -30.27 -11.19 13.11
N ASN A 191 -31.04 -10.09 13.05
CA ASN A 191 -30.97 -8.92 13.92
C ASN A 191 -29.62 -8.23 14.15
N ASP A 192 -29.32 -7.22 13.32
CA ASP A 192 -28.98 -5.88 13.85
C ASP A 192 -29.27 -4.83 12.76
N VAL A 193 -30.30 -4.05 13.03
CA VAL A 193 -30.75 -2.90 12.23
C VAL A 193 -30.13 -1.65 12.86
N GLY A 194 -29.31 -0.94 12.11
CA GLY A 194 -28.97 0.43 12.50
C GLY A 194 -27.73 0.99 11.82
N ASN A 195 -27.95 1.90 10.88
CA ASN A 195 -27.13 3.02 10.41
C ASN A 195 -26.64 3.10 8.95
N ASP A 196 -26.93 2.17 8.05
CA ASP A 196 -26.55 2.36 6.62
C ASP A 196 -27.69 2.91 5.71
N ILE A 197 -28.90 3.02 6.22
CA ILE A 197 -30.08 3.40 5.43
C ILE A 197 -30.08 4.90 5.04
N GLY A 198 -29.34 5.75 5.74
CA GLY A 198 -29.30 7.19 5.46
C GLY A 198 -28.47 7.57 4.24
N ASN A 199 -27.38 6.86 3.97
CA ASN A 199 -26.43 7.21 2.91
C ASN A 199 -26.86 6.68 1.53
N GLU A 200 -27.44 5.50 1.45
CA GLU A 200 -27.89 4.91 0.18
C GLU A 200 -29.06 5.69 -0.44
N LYS A 201 -30.03 6.13 0.36
CA LYS A 201 -31.14 6.98 -0.13
C LYS A 201 -30.69 8.34 -0.65
N SER A 202 -29.64 8.92 -0.07
CA SER A 202 -29.04 10.17 -0.54
C SER A 202 -28.34 9.99 -1.89
N GLU A 203 -27.59 8.92 -2.06
CA GLU A 203 -26.88 8.58 -3.31
C GLU A 203 -27.83 8.18 -4.44
N GLU A 204 -28.95 7.52 -4.14
CA GLU A 204 -30.00 7.24 -5.10
C GLU A 204 -30.67 8.51 -5.63
N MET A 205 -30.98 9.46 -4.73
CA MET A 205 -31.56 10.75 -5.11
C MET A 205 -30.61 11.55 -6.00
N GLU A 206 -29.35 11.63 -5.63
CA GLU A 206 -28.33 12.31 -6.42
C GLU A 206 -28.15 11.66 -7.81
N THR A 207 -28.16 10.31 -7.87
CA THR A 207 -28.14 9.58 -9.14
C THR A 207 -29.32 9.92 -10.03
N LEU A 208 -30.52 10.03 -9.47
CA LEU A 208 -31.73 10.39 -10.21
C LEU A 208 -31.71 11.86 -10.70
N GLU A 209 -31.15 12.78 -9.92
CA GLU A 209 -30.98 14.18 -10.32
C GLU A 209 -30.03 14.32 -11.50
N ILE A 210 -28.87 13.67 -11.43
CA ILE A 210 -27.87 13.66 -12.53
C ILE A 210 -28.48 13.08 -13.82
N LEU A 211 -29.29 12.02 -13.70
CA LEU A 211 -29.97 11.42 -14.87
C LEU A 211 -31.09 12.29 -15.44
N LYS A 212 -31.75 13.08 -14.59
CA LYS A 212 -32.75 14.08 -15.07
C LYS A 212 -32.08 15.20 -15.84
N GLU A 213 -30.94 15.69 -15.39
CA GLU A 213 -30.20 16.75 -16.07
C GLU A 213 -29.51 16.26 -17.36
N ASN A 214 -28.97 15.06 -17.34
CA ASN A 214 -28.29 14.48 -18.50
C ASN A 214 -28.54 12.96 -18.62
N PRO A 215 -29.55 12.56 -19.43
CA PRO A 215 -29.88 11.14 -19.65
C PRO A 215 -28.76 10.30 -20.32
N PHE A 216 -27.74 10.95 -20.89
CA PHE A 216 -26.65 10.31 -21.62
C PHE A 216 -25.33 10.27 -20.82
N VAL A 217 -25.37 10.67 -19.55
CA VAL A 217 -24.19 10.64 -18.71
C VAL A 217 -23.66 9.20 -18.55
N THR A 218 -22.36 9.04 -18.69
CA THR A 218 -21.71 7.73 -18.51
C THR A 218 -21.48 7.42 -17.03
N ALA A 219 -21.44 6.13 -16.65
CA ALA A 219 -21.15 5.72 -15.29
C ALA A 219 -19.81 6.26 -14.76
N LYS A 220 -18.82 6.50 -15.64
CA LYS A 220 -17.53 7.12 -15.27
C LYS A 220 -17.68 8.62 -14.94
N GLN A 221 -18.53 9.33 -15.66
CA GLN A 221 -18.81 10.75 -15.43
C GLN A 221 -19.61 10.94 -14.14
N MET A 222 -20.65 10.12 -13.92
CA MET A 222 -21.40 10.10 -12.67
C MET A 222 -20.50 9.80 -11.46
N ALA A 223 -19.67 8.79 -11.57
CA ALA A 223 -18.72 8.40 -10.52
C ALA A 223 -17.81 9.57 -10.12
N LYS A 224 -17.39 10.38 -11.09
CA LYS A 224 -16.57 11.57 -10.84
C LYS A 224 -17.38 12.71 -10.17
N GLN A 225 -18.63 12.93 -10.55
CA GLN A 225 -19.50 13.95 -9.96
C GLN A 225 -19.89 13.63 -8.52
N MET A 226 -20.27 12.38 -8.27
CA MET A 226 -20.67 11.88 -6.96
C MET A 226 -19.51 11.49 -6.04
N SER A 227 -18.24 11.58 -6.50
CA SER A 227 -17.05 11.17 -5.77
C SER A 227 -17.08 9.71 -5.26
N ILE A 228 -17.77 8.82 -6.00
CA ILE A 228 -17.88 7.39 -5.70
C ILE A 228 -17.28 6.53 -6.81
N SER A 229 -17.11 5.23 -6.56
CA SER A 229 -16.54 4.34 -7.57
C SER A 229 -17.49 4.08 -8.75
N PRO A 230 -16.99 3.89 -9.99
CA PRO A 230 -17.83 3.54 -11.14
C PRO A 230 -18.62 2.23 -10.94
N ARG A 231 -18.12 1.31 -10.12
CA ARG A 231 -18.79 0.07 -9.76
C ARG A 231 -20.00 0.33 -8.87
N LYS A 232 -19.89 1.28 -7.93
CA LYS A 232 -21.01 1.69 -7.06
C LYS A 232 -22.11 2.36 -7.87
N VAL A 233 -21.76 3.24 -8.81
CA VAL A 233 -22.70 3.85 -9.76
C VAL A 233 -23.43 2.79 -10.58
N ALA A 234 -22.72 1.79 -11.11
CA ALA A 234 -23.33 0.72 -11.90
C ALA A 234 -24.33 -0.11 -11.06
N ARG A 235 -24.02 -0.33 -9.77
CA ARG A 235 -24.94 -1.02 -8.83
C ARG A 235 -26.19 -0.18 -8.56
N LEU A 236 -26.05 1.12 -8.30
CA LEU A 236 -27.17 2.06 -8.11
C LEU A 236 -28.08 2.11 -9.34
N ILE A 237 -27.50 2.25 -10.53
CA ILE A 237 -28.28 2.25 -11.80
C ILE A 237 -29.03 0.91 -11.98
N LYS A 238 -28.43 -0.22 -11.60
CA LYS A 238 -29.08 -1.53 -11.68
C LYS A 238 -30.26 -1.60 -10.72
N ALA A 239 -30.09 -1.21 -9.46
CA ALA A 239 -31.15 -1.19 -8.45
C ALA A 239 -32.33 -0.28 -8.87
N LEU A 240 -32.03 0.94 -9.32
CA LEU A 240 -33.03 1.89 -9.79
C LEU A 240 -33.80 1.40 -11.03
N LYS A 241 -33.18 0.57 -11.88
CA LYS A 241 -33.87 -0.12 -13.00
C LYS A 241 -34.78 -1.23 -12.51
N GLU A 242 -34.34 -2.04 -11.55
CA GLU A 242 -35.14 -3.13 -10.97
C GLU A 242 -36.34 -2.58 -10.20
N GLU A 243 -36.20 -1.39 -9.58
CA GLU A 243 -37.29 -0.67 -8.93
C GLU A 243 -38.22 0.11 -9.90
N GLY A 244 -37.91 0.11 -11.20
CA GLY A 244 -38.70 0.81 -12.21
C GLY A 244 -38.58 2.34 -12.19
N LYS A 245 -37.65 2.89 -11.40
CA LYS A 245 -37.45 4.35 -11.30
C LYS A 245 -36.71 4.96 -12.50
N ILE A 246 -36.00 4.13 -13.29
CA ILE A 246 -35.36 4.54 -14.54
C ILE A 246 -35.61 3.54 -15.65
N VAL A 247 -35.83 4.05 -16.85
CA VAL A 247 -36.13 3.25 -18.05
C VAL A 247 -35.09 3.56 -19.13
N ARG A 248 -34.74 2.56 -19.93
CA ARG A 248 -33.86 2.75 -21.08
C ARG A 248 -34.63 3.38 -22.23
N VAL A 249 -34.24 4.58 -22.65
CA VAL A 249 -34.84 5.25 -23.80
C VAL A 249 -34.11 4.80 -25.06
N PRO A 250 -34.77 4.19 -26.04
CA PRO A 250 -34.16 3.82 -27.30
C PRO A 250 -33.92 5.04 -28.15
N PHE A 251 -32.67 5.47 -28.30
CA PHE A 251 -32.27 6.44 -29.30
C PHE A 251 -31.18 5.85 -30.22
N ILE A 252 -31.26 6.22 -31.48
CA ILE A 252 -30.48 5.67 -32.58
C ILE A 252 -28.95 5.85 -32.32
N LYS A 253 -28.27 4.76 -31.93
CA LYS A 253 -26.84 4.51 -31.73
C LYS A 253 -26.24 4.67 -30.34
N THR A 254 -26.80 5.38 -29.38
CA THR A 254 -26.31 5.40 -27.98
C THR A 254 -27.49 5.55 -27.03
N GLY A 255 -27.96 4.46 -26.43
CA GLY A 255 -29.11 4.48 -25.53
C GLY A 255 -28.81 5.27 -24.23
N GLY A 256 -29.70 6.22 -23.89
CA GLY A 256 -29.72 6.96 -22.62
C GLY A 256 -30.60 6.30 -21.55
N LEU A 257 -30.53 6.78 -20.30
CA LEU A 257 -31.40 6.40 -19.18
C LEU A 257 -32.28 7.58 -18.83
N ALA A 258 -33.61 7.39 -18.82
CA ALA A 258 -34.55 8.40 -18.34
C ALA A 258 -35.19 7.97 -17.02
N VAL A 259 -35.45 8.96 -16.16
CA VAL A 259 -36.19 8.77 -14.90
C VAL A 259 -37.67 8.63 -15.28
N SER A 260 -38.30 7.60 -14.77
CA SER A 260 -39.72 7.26 -14.97
C SER A 260 -40.63 8.24 -14.24
#